data_704c6766cb136480789f51b81a4d6f70
#
_entry.id   704c6766cb136480789f51b81a4d6f70
#
_cell.length_a   1.000
_cell.length_b   1.000
_cell.length_c   1.000
_cell.angle_alpha   90.00
_cell.angle_beta   90.00
_cell.angle_gamma   90.00
#
_symmetry.space_group_name_H-M   'P 1'
#
loop_
_entity.id
_entity.type
_entity.pdbx_description
1 polymer ?
#
loop_
_entity_poly.entity_id
_entity_poly.type
_entity_poly.pdbx_seq_one_letter_code
_entity_poly.pdbx_strand_id
1 'polypeptide(L)'
;MSAMNLELIENVHVLSLTNHDHENKFNQAVMEEYLGVFDTVDAYVGNTSLLIRCEHPKTFSTGIDLQWMMALTTEARTLFIKTLETVVYRLAMFGAPTIAALNGNTYAGAAILMSGADFRLMRADRGRFCYPEVDIKIPFTPLMNDVCELLPNKHALKHMMLTGRPCTGIEAEQWNVVDSIHSEDTLQSKALEMAQALAQKDRATYVTIRNQTRPKITRHAAGLGIEF
;
A
#
# COMPACT_ATOMS: atom_id res chain seq x y z
N MET A 1 14.55 -16.49 -1.84
CA MET A 1 14.24 -15.72 -3.07
C MET A 1 13.65 -14.41 -2.63
N SER A 2 13.91 -13.31 -3.34
CA SER A 2 13.29 -12.01 -3.05
C SER A 2 11.78 -12.08 -3.27
N ALA A 3 11.02 -11.42 -2.42
CA ALA A 3 9.55 -11.36 -2.52
C ALA A 3 9.08 -10.26 -3.50
N MET A 4 9.99 -9.44 -3.99
CA MET A 4 9.69 -8.34 -4.90
C MET A 4 10.86 -8.00 -5.81
N ASN A 5 10.58 -7.33 -6.92
CA ASN A 5 11.55 -6.82 -7.87
C ASN A 5 11.34 -5.33 -8.10
N LEU A 6 12.42 -4.54 -8.08
CA LEU A 6 12.40 -3.11 -8.35
C LEU A 6 13.11 -2.84 -9.68
N GLU A 7 12.42 -2.17 -10.58
CA GLU A 7 12.95 -1.74 -11.88
C GLU A 7 12.76 -0.23 -12.05
N LEU A 8 13.68 0.41 -12.75
CA LEU A 8 13.53 1.80 -13.17
C LEU A 8 13.17 1.84 -14.65
N ILE A 9 11.96 2.27 -14.95
CA ILE A 9 11.46 2.46 -16.33
C ILE A 9 11.31 3.96 -16.56
N GLU A 10 12.20 4.54 -17.35
CA GLU A 10 12.33 6.00 -17.45
C GLU A 10 12.54 6.61 -16.06
N ASN A 11 11.60 7.43 -15.58
CA ASN A 11 11.64 8.05 -14.25
C ASN A 11 10.65 7.39 -13.27
N VAL A 12 10.16 6.19 -13.55
CA VAL A 12 9.23 5.45 -12.69
C VAL A 12 9.95 4.27 -12.06
N HIS A 13 10.00 4.22 -10.74
CA HIS A 13 10.37 3.02 -10.02
C HIS A 13 9.16 2.07 -9.98
N VAL A 14 9.30 0.92 -10.60
CA VAL A 14 8.25 -0.11 -10.68
C VAL A 14 8.59 -1.24 -9.72
N LEU A 15 7.83 -1.32 -8.63
CA LEU A 15 7.92 -2.39 -7.64
C LEU A 15 6.92 -3.49 -7.98
N SER A 16 7.40 -4.62 -8.45
CA SER A 16 6.60 -5.80 -8.75
C SER A 16 6.65 -6.79 -7.59
N LEU A 17 5.48 -7.14 -7.01
CA LEU A 17 5.37 -8.18 -5.99
C LEU A 17 5.44 -9.55 -6.67
N THR A 18 6.37 -10.41 -6.24
CA THR A 18 6.72 -11.66 -6.92
C THR A 18 6.55 -12.92 -6.06
N ASN A 19 6.19 -12.80 -4.80
CA ASN A 19 5.97 -13.93 -3.89
C ASN A 19 4.58 -14.56 -4.08
N HIS A 20 4.28 -14.96 -5.32
CA HIS A 20 2.95 -15.37 -5.75
C HIS A 20 2.48 -16.66 -5.07
N ASP A 21 3.35 -17.63 -4.84
CA ASP A 21 3.04 -18.91 -4.19
C ASP A 21 2.57 -18.72 -2.74
N HIS A 22 2.92 -17.60 -2.13
CA HIS A 22 2.50 -17.21 -0.79
C HIS A 22 1.54 -16.01 -0.80
N GLU A 23 0.84 -15.76 -1.91
CA GLU A 23 -0.15 -14.67 -2.05
C GLU A 23 0.39 -13.29 -1.63
N ASN A 24 1.68 -13.05 -1.84
CA ASN A 24 2.41 -11.85 -1.43
C ASN A 24 2.18 -11.47 0.05
N LYS A 25 2.10 -12.48 0.94
CA LYS A 25 1.90 -12.28 2.38
C LYS A 25 3.08 -11.58 3.04
N PHE A 26 2.78 -10.84 4.09
CA PHE A 26 3.72 -10.07 4.87
C PHE A 26 4.29 -10.88 6.02
N ASN A 27 5.61 -10.96 6.08
CA ASN A 27 6.40 -11.41 7.22
C ASN A 27 7.55 -10.41 7.44
N GLN A 28 8.42 -10.66 8.42
CA GLN A 28 9.53 -9.74 8.74
C GLN A 28 10.41 -9.46 7.53
N ALA A 29 10.83 -10.50 6.81
CA ALA A 29 11.74 -10.36 5.66
C ALA A 29 11.10 -9.52 4.53
N VAL A 30 9.81 -9.73 4.23
CA VAL A 30 9.07 -8.95 3.22
C VAL A 30 8.98 -7.48 3.64
N MET A 31 8.76 -7.18 4.91
CA MET A 31 8.71 -5.79 5.38
C MET A 31 10.09 -5.12 5.30
N GLU A 32 11.16 -5.84 5.59
CA GLU A 32 12.54 -5.36 5.43
C GLU A 32 12.88 -5.10 3.96
N GLU A 33 12.42 -5.95 3.04
CA GLU A 33 12.56 -5.70 1.58
C GLU A 33 11.83 -4.42 1.16
N TYR A 34 10.61 -4.17 1.65
CA TYR A 34 9.91 -2.89 1.39
C TYR A 34 10.74 -1.68 1.86
N LEU A 35 11.32 -1.74 3.05
CA LEU A 35 12.14 -0.65 3.57
C LEU A 35 13.37 -0.42 2.68
N GLY A 36 14.06 -1.48 2.25
CA GLY A 36 15.19 -1.38 1.33
C GLY A 36 14.83 -0.79 -0.04
N VAL A 37 13.65 -1.14 -0.56
CA VAL A 37 13.11 -0.53 -1.79
C VAL A 37 12.85 0.96 -1.55
N PHE A 38 12.23 1.32 -0.44
CA PHE A 38 11.92 2.72 -0.12
C PHE A 38 13.20 3.55 0.03
N ASP A 39 14.24 3.01 0.68
CA ASP A 39 15.54 3.65 0.77
C ASP A 39 16.17 3.89 -0.60
N THR A 40 16.06 2.91 -1.51
CA THR A 40 16.57 3.02 -2.88
C THR A 40 15.88 4.14 -3.66
N VAL A 41 14.56 4.23 -3.57
CA VAL A 41 13.78 5.28 -4.27
C VAL A 41 13.99 6.65 -3.63
N ASP A 42 14.10 6.71 -2.30
CA ASP A 42 14.35 7.98 -1.59
C ASP A 42 15.74 8.55 -1.92
N ALA A 43 16.74 7.71 -2.13
CA ALA A 43 18.10 8.09 -2.55
C ALA A 43 18.19 8.51 -4.02
N TYR A 44 17.17 8.25 -4.84
CA TYR A 44 17.18 8.64 -6.26
C TYR A 44 17.17 10.16 -6.42
N VAL A 45 18.09 10.66 -7.25
CA VAL A 45 18.23 12.08 -7.53
C VAL A 45 17.36 12.47 -8.73
N GLY A 46 16.46 13.41 -8.52
CA GLY A 46 15.56 13.93 -9.55
C GLY A 46 14.10 13.56 -9.31
N ASN A 47 13.27 13.93 -10.27
CA ASN A 47 11.85 13.64 -10.25
C ASN A 47 11.60 12.16 -10.55
N THR A 48 10.75 11.52 -9.76
CA THR A 48 10.40 10.11 -9.90
C THR A 48 9.03 9.84 -9.30
N SER A 49 8.49 8.67 -9.56
CA SER A 49 7.31 8.11 -8.89
C SER A 49 7.54 6.63 -8.55
N LEU A 50 6.75 6.09 -7.64
CA LEU A 50 6.73 4.66 -7.30
C LEU A 50 5.41 4.04 -7.75
N LEU A 51 5.48 3.07 -8.65
CA LEU A 51 4.37 2.20 -9.03
C LEU A 51 4.52 0.85 -8.34
N ILE A 52 3.55 0.47 -7.51
CA ILE A 52 3.48 -0.85 -6.88
C ILE A 52 2.47 -1.69 -7.65
N ARG A 53 2.91 -2.84 -8.15
CA ARG A 53 2.10 -3.73 -8.99
C ARG A 53 2.30 -5.21 -8.63
N CYS A 54 1.41 -6.04 -9.15
CA CYS A 54 1.52 -7.49 -9.09
C CYS A 54 0.97 -8.10 -10.39
N GLU A 55 1.53 -9.22 -10.81
CA GLU A 55 1.08 -9.95 -12.01
C GLU A 55 0.39 -11.28 -11.64
N HIS A 56 0.24 -11.61 -10.35
CA HIS A 56 -0.50 -12.80 -9.94
C HIS A 56 -1.97 -12.71 -10.38
N PRO A 57 -2.54 -13.76 -11.02
CA PRO A 57 -3.83 -13.64 -11.71
C PRO A 57 -5.04 -13.38 -10.80
N LYS A 58 -4.91 -13.62 -9.48
CA LYS A 58 -6.05 -13.55 -8.55
C LYS A 58 -5.83 -12.63 -7.36
N THR A 59 -4.58 -12.45 -6.94
CA THR A 59 -4.26 -11.85 -5.64
C THR A 59 -3.19 -10.78 -5.83
N PHE A 60 -3.47 -9.58 -5.34
CA PHE A 60 -2.43 -8.57 -5.18
C PHE A 60 -1.61 -8.89 -3.92
N SER A 61 -2.26 -8.93 -2.76
CA SER A 61 -1.69 -9.43 -1.50
C SER A 61 -2.81 -9.67 -0.48
N THR A 62 -2.65 -10.70 0.34
CA THR A 62 -3.58 -11.00 1.44
C THR A 62 -3.12 -10.44 2.80
N GLY A 63 -2.09 -9.59 2.82
CA GLY A 63 -1.60 -8.94 4.03
C GLY A 63 -0.75 -9.86 4.90
N ILE A 64 -0.86 -9.73 6.21
CA ILE A 64 0.00 -10.45 7.16
C ILE A 64 -0.16 -11.97 7.05
N ASP A 65 0.94 -12.70 7.01
CA ASP A 65 0.95 -14.15 7.22
C ASP A 65 0.61 -14.44 8.69
N LEU A 66 -0.68 -14.64 8.96
CA LEU A 66 -1.17 -14.87 10.31
C LEU A 66 -0.63 -16.14 10.93
N GLN A 67 -0.46 -17.22 10.14
CA GLN A 67 0.07 -18.47 10.64
C GLN A 67 1.51 -18.29 11.11
N TRP A 68 2.33 -17.63 10.33
CA TRP A 68 3.70 -17.27 10.69
C TRP A 68 3.71 -16.34 11.92
N MET A 69 2.91 -15.28 11.92
CA MET A 69 2.87 -14.30 13.01
C MET A 69 2.46 -14.92 14.35
N MET A 70 1.51 -15.86 14.34
CA MET A 70 1.04 -16.53 15.56
C MET A 70 2.09 -17.48 16.17
N ALA A 71 3.05 -17.94 15.38
CA ALA A 71 4.16 -18.77 15.86
C ALA A 71 5.32 -17.97 16.46
N LEU A 72 5.32 -16.63 16.36
CA LEU A 72 6.36 -15.77 16.91
C LEU A 72 6.29 -15.64 18.43
N THR A 73 7.45 -15.41 19.06
CA THR A 73 7.49 -14.93 20.46
C THR A 73 6.87 -13.54 20.56
N THR A 74 6.54 -13.11 21.76
CA THR A 74 5.96 -11.77 22.01
C THR A 74 6.91 -10.67 21.53
N GLU A 75 8.21 -10.81 21.78
CA GLU A 75 9.25 -9.85 21.37
C GLU A 75 9.36 -9.77 19.84
N ALA A 76 9.43 -10.92 19.17
CA ALA A 76 9.51 -10.98 17.70
C ALA A 76 8.23 -10.41 17.04
N ARG A 77 7.06 -10.67 17.64
CA ARG A 77 5.80 -10.11 17.17
C ARG A 77 5.75 -8.58 17.33
N THR A 78 6.23 -8.07 18.46
CA THR A 78 6.32 -6.62 18.72
C THR A 78 7.24 -5.95 17.70
N LEU A 79 8.40 -6.56 17.41
CA LEU A 79 9.32 -6.07 16.38
C LEU A 79 8.67 -6.07 15.00
N PHE A 80 8.00 -7.16 14.62
CA PHE A 80 7.31 -7.25 13.33
C PHE A 80 6.24 -6.17 13.18
N ILE A 81 5.39 -5.96 14.19
CA ILE A 81 4.35 -4.92 14.15
C ILE A 81 4.98 -3.53 13.99
N LYS A 82 6.06 -3.25 14.71
CA LYS A 82 6.79 -1.98 14.55
C LYS A 82 7.36 -1.82 13.14
N THR A 83 7.94 -2.87 12.57
CA THR A 83 8.46 -2.84 11.19
C THR A 83 7.35 -2.63 10.18
N LEU A 84 6.22 -3.33 10.33
CA LEU A 84 5.02 -3.15 9.50
C LEU A 84 4.49 -1.71 9.59
N GLU A 85 4.35 -1.15 10.78
CA GLU A 85 3.93 0.23 10.97
C GLU A 85 4.91 1.23 10.32
N THR A 86 6.21 0.94 10.38
CA THR A 86 7.23 1.76 9.70
C THR A 86 7.02 1.73 8.19
N VAL A 87 6.75 0.57 7.59
CA VAL A 87 6.45 0.44 6.15
C VAL A 87 5.17 1.19 5.80
N VAL A 88 4.10 1.04 6.59
CA VAL A 88 2.82 1.73 6.38
C VAL A 88 3.00 3.25 6.47
N TYR A 89 3.74 3.73 7.47
CA TYR A 89 4.06 5.15 7.62
C TYR A 89 4.86 5.68 6.42
N ARG A 90 5.93 4.98 6.07
CA ARG A 90 6.83 5.40 4.99
C ARG A 90 6.12 5.45 3.64
N LEU A 91 5.21 4.51 3.34
CA LEU A 91 4.41 4.59 2.12
C LEU A 91 3.46 5.79 2.17
N ALA A 92 2.77 6.01 3.29
CA ALA A 92 1.86 7.15 3.44
C ALA A 92 2.57 8.51 3.39
N MET A 93 3.84 8.58 3.77
CA MET A 93 4.65 9.81 3.78
C MET A 93 5.80 9.75 2.76
N PHE A 94 5.65 8.94 1.70
CA PHE A 94 6.72 8.59 0.78
C PHE A 94 7.36 9.81 0.10
N GLY A 95 8.67 9.73 -0.19
CA GLY A 95 9.44 10.81 -0.79
C GLY A 95 9.18 11.08 -2.28
N ALA A 96 8.15 10.48 -2.88
CA ALA A 96 7.74 10.64 -4.27
C ALA A 96 6.24 10.33 -4.44
N PRO A 97 5.58 10.66 -5.58
CA PRO A 97 4.24 10.18 -5.89
C PRO A 97 4.15 8.66 -5.89
N THR A 98 3.06 8.11 -5.34
CA THR A 98 2.85 6.66 -5.22
C THR A 98 1.56 6.20 -5.88
N ILE A 99 1.65 5.14 -6.68
CA ILE A 99 0.54 4.54 -7.40
C ILE A 99 0.47 3.04 -7.10
N ALA A 100 -0.71 2.53 -6.80
CA ALA A 100 -0.96 1.11 -6.63
C ALA A 100 -1.83 0.56 -7.76
N ALA A 101 -1.38 -0.49 -8.46
CA ALA A 101 -2.12 -1.20 -9.48
C ALA A 101 -2.66 -2.52 -8.92
N LEU A 102 -3.89 -2.50 -8.42
CA LEU A 102 -4.54 -3.59 -7.69
C LEU A 102 -5.20 -4.57 -8.67
N ASN A 103 -4.45 -5.57 -9.12
CA ASN A 103 -4.90 -6.54 -10.11
C ASN A 103 -5.78 -7.67 -9.54
N GLY A 104 -5.90 -7.77 -8.23
CA GLY A 104 -6.59 -8.88 -7.56
C GLY A 104 -6.96 -8.57 -6.11
N ASN A 105 -7.20 -9.63 -5.33
CA ASN A 105 -7.54 -9.52 -3.92
C ASN A 105 -6.49 -8.74 -3.13
N THR A 106 -6.94 -7.69 -2.46
CA THR A 106 -6.15 -6.78 -1.62
C THR A 106 -6.80 -6.75 -0.23
N TYR A 107 -6.26 -7.52 0.70
CA TYR A 107 -6.90 -7.81 1.98
C TYR A 107 -6.04 -7.39 3.17
N ALA A 108 -6.70 -7.04 4.27
CA ALA A 108 -6.09 -6.82 5.59
C ALA A 108 -4.90 -5.84 5.52
N GLY A 109 -3.74 -6.21 6.06
CA GLY A 109 -2.54 -5.38 6.03
C GLY A 109 -2.16 -4.83 4.66
N ALA A 110 -2.49 -5.56 3.57
CA ALA A 110 -2.26 -5.06 2.21
C ALA A 110 -3.24 -3.93 1.83
N ALA A 111 -4.51 -4.05 2.20
CA ALA A 111 -5.48 -2.99 2.00
C ALA A 111 -5.12 -1.74 2.82
N ILE A 112 -4.67 -1.94 4.07
CA ILE A 112 -4.17 -0.86 4.94
C ILE A 112 -2.96 -0.17 4.29
N LEU A 113 -1.96 -0.94 3.86
CA LEU A 113 -0.75 -0.39 3.22
C LEU A 113 -1.11 0.40 1.96
N MET A 114 -1.93 -0.16 1.06
CA MET A 114 -2.31 0.51 -0.19
C MET A 114 -3.24 1.71 0.03
N SER A 115 -3.91 1.82 1.18
CA SER A 115 -4.62 3.05 1.56
C SER A 115 -3.67 4.24 1.75
N GLY A 116 -2.41 3.98 2.06
CA GLY A 116 -1.35 4.99 2.16
C GLY A 116 -0.84 5.51 0.81
N ALA A 117 -1.03 4.78 -0.29
CA ALA A 117 -0.66 5.25 -1.62
C ALA A 117 -1.45 6.51 -2.02
N ASP A 118 -0.87 7.35 -2.88
CA ASP A 118 -1.55 8.57 -3.34
C ASP A 118 -2.71 8.22 -4.28
N PHE A 119 -2.49 7.27 -5.20
CA PHE A 119 -3.49 6.80 -6.15
C PHE A 119 -3.57 5.28 -6.19
N ARG A 120 -4.77 4.77 -6.43
CA ARG A 120 -5.09 3.34 -6.55
C ARG A 120 -5.90 3.12 -7.81
N LEU A 121 -5.39 2.27 -8.71
CA LEU A 121 -6.13 1.76 -9.84
C LEU A 121 -6.45 0.29 -9.57
N MET A 122 -7.63 -0.18 -9.91
CA MET A 122 -8.04 -1.54 -9.62
C MET A 122 -8.61 -2.24 -10.85
N ARG A 123 -8.49 -3.55 -10.87
CA ARG A 123 -9.11 -4.38 -11.88
C ARG A 123 -10.65 -4.39 -11.71
N ALA A 124 -11.38 -4.16 -12.80
CA ALA A 124 -12.84 -4.00 -12.78
C ALA A 124 -13.59 -5.32 -12.52
N ASP A 125 -13.15 -6.39 -13.18
CA ASP A 125 -13.84 -7.69 -13.24
C ASP A 125 -13.43 -8.67 -12.14
N ARG A 126 -12.32 -8.42 -11.45
CA ARG A 126 -11.76 -9.35 -10.46
C ARG A 126 -11.10 -8.65 -9.29
N GLY A 127 -11.02 -9.38 -8.18
CA GLY A 127 -10.43 -8.91 -6.94
C GLY A 127 -11.45 -8.23 -6.03
N ARG A 128 -11.03 -8.08 -4.79
CA ARG A 128 -11.77 -7.42 -3.73
C ARG A 128 -10.81 -6.56 -2.93
N PHE A 129 -11.27 -5.41 -2.50
CA PHE A 129 -10.59 -4.59 -1.51
C PHE A 129 -11.30 -4.76 -0.17
N CYS A 130 -10.59 -5.14 0.90
CA CYS A 130 -11.22 -5.56 2.14
C CYS A 130 -10.38 -5.30 3.38
N TYR A 131 -11.05 -4.83 4.44
CA TYR A 131 -10.53 -4.78 5.80
C TYR A 131 -11.25 -5.83 6.67
N PRO A 132 -10.78 -7.09 6.71
CA PRO A 132 -11.43 -8.17 7.46
C PRO A 132 -11.11 -8.20 8.94
N GLU A 133 -10.45 -7.18 9.49
CA GLU A 133 -9.87 -7.14 10.83
C GLU A 133 -10.90 -7.45 11.93
N VAL A 134 -12.14 -6.97 11.78
CA VAL A 134 -13.23 -7.28 12.72
C VAL A 134 -13.57 -8.77 12.74
N ASP A 135 -13.53 -9.44 11.58
CA ASP A 135 -13.85 -10.89 11.46
C ASP A 135 -12.70 -11.75 11.99
N ILE A 136 -11.45 -11.34 11.72
CA ILE A 136 -10.25 -12.05 12.18
C ILE A 136 -9.81 -11.66 13.60
N LYS A 137 -10.55 -10.74 14.26
CA LYS A 137 -10.34 -10.29 15.66
C LYS A 137 -8.97 -9.65 15.90
N ILE A 138 -8.45 -8.91 14.93
CA ILE A 138 -7.20 -8.16 15.01
C ILE A 138 -7.53 -6.68 14.85
N PRO A 139 -7.45 -5.85 15.92
CA PRO A 139 -7.77 -4.44 15.82
C PRO A 139 -6.71 -3.66 15.03
N PHE A 140 -7.12 -2.56 14.41
CA PHE A 140 -6.20 -1.60 13.82
C PHE A 140 -5.36 -0.92 14.91
N THR A 141 -4.10 -0.65 14.61
CA THR A 141 -3.32 0.30 15.41
C THR A 141 -3.75 1.73 15.11
N PRO A 142 -3.44 2.71 15.97
CA PRO A 142 -3.76 4.11 15.70
C PRO A 142 -3.22 4.61 14.36
N LEU A 143 -1.99 4.24 13.99
CA LEU A 143 -1.40 4.60 12.68
C LEU A 143 -2.18 3.96 11.53
N MET A 144 -2.46 2.68 11.60
CA MET A 144 -3.21 1.96 10.55
C MET A 144 -4.59 2.58 10.34
N ASN A 145 -5.27 2.94 11.43
CA ASN A 145 -6.56 3.63 11.36
C ASN A 145 -6.42 4.98 10.65
N ASP A 146 -5.46 5.81 11.05
CA ASP A 146 -5.23 7.13 10.44
C ASP A 146 -4.85 7.01 8.96
N VAL A 147 -4.11 5.96 8.55
CA VAL A 147 -3.78 5.70 7.13
C VAL A 147 -5.03 5.28 6.35
N CYS A 148 -5.87 4.40 6.88
CA CYS A 148 -7.15 4.07 6.24
C CYS A 148 -8.05 5.30 6.09
N GLU A 149 -7.98 6.25 7.01
CA GLU A 149 -8.71 7.52 6.95
C GLU A 149 -8.24 8.46 5.81
N LEU A 150 -7.16 8.15 5.09
CA LEU A 150 -6.80 8.87 3.86
C LEU A 150 -7.80 8.61 2.73
N LEU A 151 -8.57 7.51 2.78
CA LEU A 151 -9.66 7.29 1.84
C LEU A 151 -10.73 8.38 1.99
N PRO A 152 -11.16 9.02 0.88
CA PRO A 152 -12.00 10.23 0.97
C PRO A 152 -13.43 9.95 1.45
N ASN A 153 -14.00 8.77 1.16
CA ASN A 153 -15.35 8.42 1.54
C ASN A 153 -15.41 7.78 2.94
N LYS A 154 -15.64 8.60 3.95
CA LYS A 154 -15.71 8.16 5.35
C LYS A 154 -16.89 7.21 5.64
N HIS A 155 -17.98 7.31 4.88
CA HIS A 155 -19.11 6.39 5.03
C HIS A 155 -18.74 4.99 4.53
N ALA A 156 -18.15 4.88 3.36
CA ALA A 156 -17.67 3.62 2.82
C ALA A 156 -16.61 3.00 3.74
N LEU A 157 -15.63 3.80 4.17
CA LEU A 157 -14.57 3.35 5.09
C LEU A 157 -15.16 2.76 6.38
N LYS A 158 -16.07 3.51 7.05
CA LYS A 158 -16.75 3.03 8.26
C LYS A 158 -17.46 1.71 8.02
N HIS A 159 -18.17 1.59 6.90
CA HIS A 159 -18.89 0.37 6.56
C HIS A 159 -17.93 -0.82 6.37
N MET A 160 -16.86 -0.64 5.60
CA MET A 160 -15.87 -1.69 5.35
C MET A 160 -15.17 -2.13 6.64
N MET A 161 -14.69 -1.19 7.47
CA MET A 161 -13.93 -1.51 8.69
C MET A 161 -14.77 -2.18 9.77
N LEU A 162 -16.04 -1.75 9.95
CA LEU A 162 -16.90 -2.27 11.02
C LEU A 162 -17.68 -3.54 10.65
N THR A 163 -17.73 -3.88 9.36
CA THR A 163 -18.45 -5.08 8.90
C THR A 163 -17.55 -6.14 8.26
N GLY A 164 -16.27 -5.84 8.00
CA GLY A 164 -15.37 -6.72 7.26
C GLY A 164 -15.78 -6.93 5.80
N ARG A 165 -16.81 -6.22 5.31
CA ARG A 165 -17.36 -6.42 3.97
C ARG A 165 -16.34 -6.07 2.89
N PRO A 166 -15.99 -7.03 2.00
CA PRO A 166 -15.18 -6.73 0.83
C PRO A 166 -15.97 -5.92 -0.21
N CYS A 167 -15.31 -5.01 -0.92
CA CYS A 167 -15.88 -4.35 -2.09
C CYS A 167 -15.24 -4.85 -3.40
N THR A 168 -16.05 -4.93 -4.45
CA THR A 168 -15.61 -5.20 -5.83
C THR A 168 -14.90 -4.00 -6.42
N GLY A 169 -14.21 -4.15 -7.57
CA GLY A 169 -13.63 -3.00 -8.27
C GLY A 169 -14.66 -1.91 -8.58
N ILE A 170 -15.85 -2.30 -9.08
CA ILE A 170 -16.95 -1.37 -9.39
C ILE A 170 -17.41 -0.62 -8.13
N GLU A 171 -17.64 -1.31 -7.02
CA GLU A 171 -18.02 -0.69 -5.75
C GLU A 171 -16.89 0.21 -5.21
N ALA A 172 -15.64 -0.22 -5.36
CA ALA A 172 -14.47 0.53 -4.89
C ALA A 172 -14.33 1.89 -5.61
N GLU A 173 -14.59 1.94 -6.91
CA GLU A 173 -14.64 3.18 -7.68
C GLU A 173 -15.83 4.05 -7.27
N GLN A 174 -17.04 3.48 -7.21
CA GLN A 174 -18.24 4.20 -6.78
C GLN A 174 -18.13 4.77 -5.36
N TRP A 175 -17.39 4.10 -4.50
CA TRP A 175 -17.16 4.52 -3.12
C TRP A 175 -15.91 5.39 -2.94
N ASN A 176 -15.20 5.71 -4.04
CA ASN A 176 -13.93 6.44 -4.02
C ASN A 176 -12.87 5.77 -3.12
N VAL A 177 -12.88 4.44 -3.05
CA VAL A 177 -11.81 3.63 -2.43
C VAL A 177 -10.62 3.54 -3.39
N VAL A 178 -10.91 3.47 -4.70
CA VAL A 178 -9.93 3.55 -5.77
C VAL A 178 -10.27 4.71 -6.71
N ASP A 179 -9.27 5.21 -7.42
CA ASP A 179 -9.38 6.39 -8.29
C ASP A 179 -9.97 6.03 -9.66
N SER A 180 -9.70 4.80 -10.13
CA SER A 180 -10.29 4.28 -11.38
C SER A 180 -10.21 2.77 -11.46
N ILE A 181 -11.07 2.17 -12.30
CA ILE A 181 -11.04 0.74 -12.61
C ILE A 181 -10.72 0.51 -14.09
N HIS A 182 -10.04 -0.61 -14.36
CA HIS A 182 -9.57 -0.98 -15.69
C HIS A 182 -9.74 -2.47 -15.93
N SER A 183 -9.78 -2.88 -17.22
CA SER A 183 -9.71 -4.30 -17.57
C SER A 183 -8.34 -4.88 -17.21
N GLU A 184 -8.23 -6.22 -17.17
CA GLU A 184 -6.97 -6.92 -16.95
C GLU A 184 -5.87 -6.44 -17.91
N ASP A 185 -6.21 -6.32 -19.20
CA ASP A 185 -5.26 -5.96 -20.26
C ASP A 185 -4.76 -4.51 -20.18
N THR A 186 -5.50 -3.62 -19.52
CA THR A 186 -5.20 -2.18 -19.52
C THR A 186 -4.75 -1.64 -18.17
N LEU A 187 -4.99 -2.35 -17.08
CA LEU A 187 -4.65 -1.89 -15.73
C LEU A 187 -3.17 -1.48 -15.59
N GLN A 188 -2.27 -2.35 -16.03
CA GLN A 188 -0.83 -2.12 -15.85
C GLN A 188 -0.33 -0.94 -16.70
N SER A 189 -0.79 -0.84 -17.95
CA SER A 189 -0.42 0.28 -18.83
C SER A 189 -0.99 1.61 -18.33
N LYS A 190 -2.23 1.63 -17.81
CA LYS A 190 -2.84 2.84 -17.26
C LYS A 190 -2.19 3.29 -15.96
N ALA A 191 -1.78 2.36 -15.10
CA ALA A 191 -1.03 2.67 -13.91
C ALA A 191 0.37 3.24 -14.24
N LEU A 192 1.06 2.66 -15.22
CA LEU A 192 2.35 3.17 -15.67
C LEU A 192 2.21 4.57 -16.32
N GLU A 193 1.21 4.79 -17.15
CA GLU A 193 0.90 6.10 -17.75
C GLU A 193 0.70 7.18 -16.67
N MET A 194 -0.08 6.88 -15.63
CA MET A 194 -0.28 7.79 -14.49
C MET A 194 1.04 8.04 -13.75
N ALA A 195 1.81 6.99 -13.48
CA ALA A 195 3.09 7.10 -12.79
C ALA A 195 4.09 7.97 -13.56
N GLN A 196 4.18 7.79 -14.90
CA GLN A 196 5.01 8.62 -15.78
C GLN A 196 4.58 10.10 -15.75
N ALA A 197 3.29 10.38 -15.79
CA ALA A 197 2.77 11.74 -15.71
C ALA A 197 3.10 12.40 -14.36
N LEU A 198 3.04 11.65 -13.27
CA LEU A 198 3.39 12.14 -11.93
C LEU A 198 4.90 12.30 -11.74
N ALA A 199 5.72 11.46 -12.37
CA ALA A 199 7.16 11.57 -12.36
C ALA A 199 7.69 12.85 -13.07
N GLN A 200 6.85 13.55 -13.83
CA GLN A 200 7.18 14.87 -14.41
C GLN A 200 6.96 16.03 -13.44
N LYS A 201 6.29 15.81 -12.31
CA LYS A 201 6.05 16.87 -11.32
C LYS A 201 7.32 17.15 -10.51
N ASP A 202 7.46 18.38 -10.05
CA ASP A 202 8.52 18.70 -9.09
C ASP A 202 8.31 17.91 -7.81
N ARG A 203 9.24 16.99 -7.53
CA ARG A 203 9.15 16.01 -6.46
C ARG A 203 9.02 16.69 -5.09
N ALA A 204 9.83 17.71 -4.82
CA ALA A 204 9.84 18.38 -3.54
C ALA A 204 8.52 19.11 -3.27
N THR A 205 8.01 19.83 -4.26
CA THR A 205 6.72 20.53 -4.17
C THR A 205 5.57 19.54 -4.00
N TYR A 206 5.57 18.45 -4.76
CA TYR A 206 4.54 17.40 -4.64
C TYR A 206 4.48 16.83 -3.23
N VAL A 207 5.62 16.39 -2.71
CA VAL A 207 5.74 15.80 -1.36
C VAL A 207 5.28 16.79 -0.30
N THR A 208 5.69 18.05 -0.40
CA THR A 208 5.31 19.11 0.54
C THR A 208 3.78 19.30 0.56
N ILE A 209 3.14 19.44 -0.61
CA ILE A 209 1.69 19.61 -0.71
C ILE A 209 0.97 18.40 -0.12
N ARG A 210 1.36 17.18 -0.51
CA ARG A 210 0.74 15.94 0.00
C ARG A 210 0.87 15.84 1.53
N ASN A 211 2.05 16.07 2.08
CA ASN A 211 2.30 15.93 3.51
C ASN A 211 1.48 16.92 4.34
N GLN A 212 1.24 18.13 3.82
CA GLN A 212 0.35 19.11 4.45
C GLN A 212 -1.10 18.61 4.57
N THR A 213 -1.53 17.68 3.71
CA THR A 213 -2.86 17.08 3.78
C THR A 213 -2.94 15.89 4.74
N ARG A 214 -1.79 15.45 5.31
CA ARG A 214 -1.67 14.24 6.16
C ARG A 214 -1.18 14.50 7.59
N PRO A 215 -1.67 15.54 8.31
CA PRO A 215 -1.14 15.91 9.62
C PRO A 215 -1.34 14.82 10.69
N LYS A 216 -2.35 13.95 10.53
CA LYS A 216 -2.57 12.82 11.43
C LYS A 216 -1.46 11.79 11.32
N ILE A 217 -0.96 11.53 10.10
CA ILE A 217 0.11 10.56 9.87
C ILE A 217 1.43 11.07 10.45
N THR A 218 1.76 12.35 10.22
CA THR A 218 3.01 12.97 10.71
C THR A 218 3.21 12.76 12.21
N ARG A 219 2.15 12.73 13.02
CA ARG A 219 2.23 12.55 14.48
C ARG A 219 2.83 11.22 14.92
N HIS A 220 2.80 10.21 14.07
CA HIS A 220 3.30 8.87 14.41
C HIS A 220 4.81 8.71 14.22
N ALA A 221 5.50 9.66 13.57
CA ALA A 221 6.93 9.59 13.28
C ALA A 221 7.79 9.32 14.53
N ALA A 222 7.61 10.11 15.57
CA ALA A 222 8.40 10.00 16.81
C ALA A 222 8.26 8.62 17.47
N GLY A 223 7.07 8.03 17.50
CA GLY A 223 6.83 6.68 18.03
C GLY A 223 7.53 5.58 17.24
N LEU A 224 7.79 5.81 15.96
CA LEU A 224 8.51 4.91 15.06
C LEU A 224 10.03 5.14 15.07
N GLY A 225 10.50 6.25 15.67
CA GLY A 225 11.91 6.64 15.64
C GLY A 225 12.31 7.25 14.29
N ILE A 226 11.37 7.88 13.58
CA ILE A 226 11.61 8.57 12.31
C ILE A 226 11.80 10.06 12.61
N GLU A 227 12.96 10.57 12.24
CA GLU A 227 13.31 12.01 12.32
C GLU A 227 13.02 12.69 10.97
N PHE A 228 12.67 13.97 11.01
CA PHE A 228 12.37 14.79 9.82
C PHE A 228 13.51 15.75 9.50
#